data_ac08d7b5a51cec9f6bacacc76b6e9577
#
_entry.id   ac08d7b5a51cec9f6bacacc76b6e9577
#
_cell.length_a   1.000
_cell.length_b   1.000
_cell.length_c   1.000
_cell.angle_alpha   90.00
_cell.angle_beta   90.00
_cell.angle_gamma   90.00
#
_symmetry.space_group_name_H-M   'P 1'
#
loop_
_entity.id
_entity.type
_entity.pdbx_description
1 polymer ?
#
loop_
_entity_poly.entity_id
_entity_poly.type
_entity_poly.pdbx_seq_one_letter_code
_entity_poly.pdbx_strand_id
1 'polypeptide(L)'
;ARPEDSGLFDGNSPAFTMRFNSARTEWRLVQERCDNCQFAPPHMSCVRRGKQQVAFIRHARTAVGDGISNTMEACIPGLYTDGSAVVWCPVLGRGDLAAAAMLYHSGGERCHETQHLITRQPVWNEEVESLVLDFKGRHVTSSAKNFQLALEQKPTHIICQYGKLANSSFGLDFKFPM
;
A
#
# COMPACT_ATOMS: atom_id res chain seq x y z
N ALA A 1 3.54 -9.94 24.04
CA ALA A 1 2.26 -9.47 23.53
C ALA A 1 2.18 -9.89 22.07
N ARG A 2 1.13 -10.60 21.68
CA ARG A 2 0.86 -10.91 20.27
C ARG A 2 0.55 -9.62 19.53
N PRO A 3 1.03 -9.43 18.28
CA PRO A 3 0.60 -8.30 17.48
C PRO A 3 -0.93 -8.37 17.33
N GLU A 4 -1.59 -7.28 17.65
CA GLU A 4 -3.03 -7.17 17.45
C GLU A 4 -3.29 -7.13 15.95
N ASP A 5 -3.88 -8.19 15.41
CA ASP A 5 -4.38 -8.24 14.05
C ASP A 5 -5.59 -7.31 13.97
N SER A 6 -5.42 -6.14 13.36
CA SER A 6 -6.57 -5.30 13.02
C SER A 6 -7.30 -5.94 11.84
N GLY A 7 -8.38 -6.65 12.12
CA GLY A 7 -9.21 -7.30 11.09
C GLY A 7 -10.42 -6.45 10.72
N LEU A 8 -10.72 -6.40 9.43
CA LEU A 8 -12.02 -6.00 8.93
C LEU A 8 -12.90 -7.26 8.93
N PHE A 9 -13.99 -7.22 9.68
CA PHE A 9 -14.84 -8.39 9.91
C PHE A 9 -15.93 -8.53 8.85
N ASP A 10 -16.06 -9.75 8.32
CA ASP A 10 -17.19 -10.23 7.57
C ASP A 10 -17.81 -11.38 8.38
N GLY A 11 -18.85 -11.06 9.13
CA GLY A 11 -19.59 -12.02 9.96
C GLY A 11 -18.78 -12.61 11.12
N ASN A 12 -18.05 -13.70 10.93
CA ASN A 12 -17.35 -14.45 11.97
C ASN A 12 -15.82 -14.56 11.75
N SER A 13 -15.27 -14.00 10.67
CA SER A 13 -13.84 -14.05 10.39
C SER A 13 -13.39 -12.76 9.71
N PRO A 14 -12.18 -12.25 9.98
CA PRO A 14 -11.68 -11.07 9.32
C PRO A 14 -11.55 -11.34 7.81
N ALA A 15 -12.10 -10.45 6.97
CA ALA A 15 -11.94 -10.52 5.53
C ALA A 15 -10.48 -10.22 5.13
N PHE A 16 -9.84 -9.31 5.86
CA PHE A 16 -8.45 -8.91 5.69
C PHE A 16 -7.73 -8.88 7.02
N THR A 17 -6.46 -9.25 7.01
CA THR A 17 -5.53 -9.07 8.14
C THR A 17 -4.35 -8.22 7.73
N MET A 18 -3.94 -7.33 8.61
CA MET A 18 -2.71 -6.58 8.46
C MET A 18 -1.67 -7.09 9.47
N ARG A 19 -0.52 -7.54 8.95
CA ARG A 19 0.60 -8.05 9.74
C ARG A 19 1.78 -7.11 9.60
N PHE A 20 2.59 -7.00 10.63
CA PHE A 20 3.78 -6.15 10.61
C PHE A 20 4.99 -6.86 11.24
N ASN A 21 6.18 -6.42 10.87
CA ASN A 21 7.42 -6.88 11.49
C ASN A 21 7.59 -6.28 12.91
N SER A 22 8.50 -6.82 13.71
CA SER A 22 8.75 -6.37 15.08
C SER A 22 9.14 -4.87 15.16
N ALA A 23 9.83 -4.36 14.16
CA ALA A 23 10.22 -2.95 14.05
C ALA A 23 9.09 -2.02 13.60
N ARG A 24 7.96 -2.55 13.18
CA ARG A 24 6.82 -1.80 12.61
C ARG A 24 7.21 -0.91 11.43
N THR A 25 8.16 -1.38 10.64
CA THR A 25 8.61 -0.71 9.42
C THR A 25 8.05 -1.35 8.15
N GLU A 26 7.56 -2.58 8.26
CA GLU A 26 6.99 -3.34 7.15
C GLU A 26 5.63 -3.89 7.54
N TRP A 27 4.70 -3.80 6.60
CA TRP A 27 3.32 -4.20 6.77
C TRP A 27 2.87 -5.04 5.59
N ARG A 28 2.11 -6.08 5.84
CA ARG A 28 1.53 -6.97 4.83
C ARG A 28 0.03 -7.00 5.02
N LEU A 29 -0.70 -6.61 4.00
CA LEU A 29 -2.16 -6.76 3.95
C LEU A 29 -2.48 -8.06 3.23
N VAL A 30 -3.20 -8.93 3.90
CA VAL A 30 -3.58 -10.26 3.41
C VAL A 30 -5.09 -10.39 3.42
N GLN A 31 -5.65 -10.79 2.30
CA GLN A 31 -7.04 -11.23 2.24
C GLN A 31 -7.11 -12.67 2.72
N GLU A 32 -7.89 -12.93 3.76
CA GLU A 32 -7.97 -14.26 4.39
C GLU A 32 -8.88 -15.22 3.60
N ARG A 33 -9.80 -14.69 2.79
CA ARG A 33 -10.68 -15.46 1.90
C ARG A 33 -10.23 -15.29 0.46
N CYS A 34 -10.23 -16.39 -0.28
CA CYS A 34 -9.98 -16.36 -1.71
C CYS A 34 -11.29 -16.40 -2.47
N ASP A 35 -11.72 -15.27 -3.03
CA ASP A 35 -12.96 -15.18 -3.79
C ASP A 35 -12.94 -16.09 -5.05
N ASN A 36 -11.76 -16.33 -5.60
CA ASN A 36 -11.59 -17.24 -6.75
C ASN A 36 -11.77 -18.72 -6.38
N CYS A 37 -11.78 -19.07 -5.09
CA CYS A 37 -12.02 -20.46 -4.67
C CYS A 37 -13.49 -20.84 -4.67
N GLN A 38 -14.41 -19.88 -4.87
CA GLN A 38 -15.85 -20.17 -5.03
C GLN A 38 -16.12 -21.03 -6.28
N PHE A 39 -15.20 -21.03 -7.24
CA PHE A 39 -15.29 -21.82 -8.46
C PHE A 39 -14.48 -23.12 -8.43
N ALA A 40 -13.73 -23.37 -7.35
CA ALA A 40 -13.01 -24.61 -7.23
C ALA A 40 -13.97 -25.77 -6.92
N PRO A 41 -13.85 -26.92 -7.57
CA PRO A 41 -14.65 -28.10 -7.22
C PRO A 41 -14.49 -28.42 -5.72
N PRO A 42 -15.54 -28.91 -5.04
CA PRO A 42 -15.53 -29.13 -3.59
C PRO A 42 -14.43 -30.04 -3.05
N HIS A 43 -13.83 -30.84 -3.93
CA HIS A 43 -12.75 -31.79 -3.62
C HIS A 43 -11.35 -31.20 -3.82
N MET A 44 -11.22 -30.03 -4.43
CA MET A 44 -9.97 -29.30 -4.48
C MET A 44 -9.93 -28.34 -3.31
N SER A 45 -9.29 -28.74 -2.22
CA SER A 45 -8.93 -27.79 -1.17
C SER A 45 -8.17 -26.65 -1.81
N CYS A 46 -8.60 -25.41 -1.60
CA CYS A 46 -7.89 -24.24 -2.09
C CYS A 46 -6.44 -24.32 -1.61
N VAL A 47 -5.53 -24.66 -2.52
CA VAL A 47 -4.08 -24.75 -2.26
C VAL A 47 -3.57 -23.41 -1.70
N ARG A 48 -4.28 -22.33 -2.01
CA ARG A 48 -4.01 -20.95 -1.54
C ARG A 48 -4.42 -20.74 -0.10
N ARG A 49 -5.23 -21.65 0.49
CA ARG A 49 -5.80 -21.53 1.83
C ARG A 49 -6.42 -20.15 2.12
N GLY A 50 -6.99 -19.53 1.08
CA GLY A 50 -7.59 -18.21 1.18
C GLY A 50 -6.62 -17.03 1.30
N LYS A 51 -5.32 -17.24 1.41
CA LYS A 51 -4.38 -16.15 1.73
C LYS A 51 -3.80 -15.52 0.47
N GLN A 52 -4.43 -14.44 0.04
CA GLN A 52 -3.94 -13.60 -1.04
C GLN A 52 -3.25 -12.36 -0.47
N GLN A 53 -2.05 -12.06 -0.92
CA GLN A 53 -1.40 -10.81 -0.57
C GLN A 53 -1.98 -9.67 -1.41
N VAL A 54 -2.45 -8.61 -0.74
CA VAL A 54 -3.09 -7.45 -1.36
C VAL A 54 -2.14 -6.27 -1.41
N ALA A 55 -1.32 -6.11 -0.38
CA ALA A 55 -0.31 -5.07 -0.35
C ALA A 55 0.86 -5.46 0.56
N PHE A 56 2.03 -5.00 0.17
CA PHE A 56 3.19 -4.85 1.04
C PHE A 56 3.50 -3.36 1.17
N ILE A 57 3.71 -2.88 2.40
CA ILE A 57 4.00 -1.49 2.69
C ILE A 57 5.28 -1.43 3.51
N ARG A 58 6.20 -0.55 3.13
CA ARG A 58 7.43 -0.27 3.87
C ARG A 58 7.48 1.20 4.23
N HIS A 59 7.76 1.48 5.51
CA HIS A 59 8.08 2.81 5.99
C HIS A 59 9.59 3.00 6.01
N ALA A 60 10.05 4.10 5.49
CA ALA A 60 11.44 4.50 5.48
C ALA A 60 11.58 5.95 5.98
N ARG A 61 12.79 6.31 6.37
CA ARG A 61 13.17 7.68 6.67
C ARG A 61 14.14 8.16 5.61
N THR A 62 13.81 9.24 4.96
CA THR A 62 14.60 9.81 3.89
C THR A 62 15.04 11.21 4.29
N ALA A 63 16.32 11.52 4.10
CA ALA A 63 16.81 12.88 4.27
C ALA A 63 16.23 13.77 3.17
N VAL A 64 15.68 14.92 3.57
CA VAL A 64 15.14 15.94 2.65
C VAL A 64 15.67 17.29 3.11
N GLY A 65 16.61 17.86 2.37
CA GLY A 65 17.36 19.04 2.82
C GLY A 65 18.05 18.75 4.17
N ASP A 66 17.89 19.63 5.13
CA ASP A 66 18.46 19.48 6.48
C ASP A 66 17.55 18.68 7.43
N GLY A 67 16.46 18.12 6.93
CA GLY A 67 15.47 17.39 7.73
C GLY A 67 15.34 15.92 7.36
N ILE A 68 14.47 15.23 8.11
CA ILE A 68 14.09 13.83 7.85
C ILE A 68 12.61 13.79 7.51
N SER A 69 12.28 13.24 6.35
CA SER A 69 10.91 12.92 5.96
C SER A 69 10.63 11.44 6.18
N ASN A 70 9.44 11.15 6.70
CA ASN A 70 8.94 9.78 6.72
C ASN A 70 8.33 9.49 5.34
N THR A 71 8.84 8.46 4.70
CA THR A 71 8.36 7.99 3.40
C THR A 71 7.68 6.64 3.54
N MET A 72 6.78 6.37 2.65
CA MET A 72 6.08 5.11 2.56
C MET A 72 6.15 4.63 1.11
N GLU A 73 6.51 3.39 0.95
CA GLU A 73 6.52 2.68 -0.32
C GLU A 73 5.52 1.54 -0.22
N ALA A 74 4.72 1.34 -1.24
CA ALA A 74 3.80 0.22 -1.29
C ALA A 74 3.97 -0.56 -2.59
N CYS A 75 3.94 -1.88 -2.48
CA CYS A 75 3.88 -2.79 -3.60
C CYS A 75 2.53 -3.49 -3.56
N ILE A 76 1.79 -3.42 -4.64
CA ILE A 76 0.48 -4.05 -4.80
C ILE A 76 0.47 -4.93 -6.05
N PRO A 77 -0.39 -5.95 -6.13
CA PRO A 77 -0.63 -6.67 -7.36
C PRO A 77 -1.08 -5.71 -8.47
N GLY A 78 -0.60 -5.95 -9.67
CA GLY A 78 -1.00 -5.19 -10.85
C GLY A 78 -2.34 -5.64 -11.42
N LEU A 79 -2.60 -5.22 -12.66
CA LEU A 79 -3.74 -5.65 -13.45
C LEU A 79 -3.26 -6.39 -14.68
N TYR A 80 -4.04 -7.35 -15.11
CA TYR A 80 -3.91 -7.93 -16.44
C TYR A 80 -4.44 -6.94 -17.51
N THR A 81 -4.17 -7.24 -18.75
CA THR A 81 -4.59 -6.42 -19.90
C THR A 81 -6.10 -6.31 -20.06
N ASP A 82 -6.84 -7.27 -19.50
CA ASP A 82 -8.31 -7.27 -19.45
C ASP A 82 -8.88 -6.47 -18.28
N GLY A 83 -8.00 -5.85 -17.44
CA GLY A 83 -8.39 -5.07 -16.27
C GLY A 83 -8.66 -5.91 -15.02
N SER A 84 -8.56 -7.24 -15.09
CA SER A 84 -8.68 -8.09 -13.90
C SER A 84 -7.46 -7.98 -12.99
N ALA A 85 -7.67 -8.06 -11.68
CA ALA A 85 -6.59 -7.97 -10.72
C ALA A 85 -5.71 -9.23 -10.71
N VAL A 86 -4.40 -9.05 -10.67
CA VAL A 86 -3.45 -10.14 -10.47
C VAL A 86 -3.66 -10.74 -9.08
N VAL A 87 -3.89 -12.04 -9.03
CA VAL A 87 -3.97 -12.77 -7.76
C VAL A 87 -2.57 -13.10 -7.28
N TRP A 88 -2.14 -12.45 -6.20
CA TRP A 88 -0.83 -12.67 -5.63
C TRP A 88 -0.90 -13.63 -4.45
N CYS A 89 -0.58 -14.88 -4.71
CA CYS A 89 -0.60 -15.94 -3.71
C CYS A 89 0.78 -16.64 -3.65
N PRO A 90 1.50 -16.55 -2.54
CA PRO A 90 2.84 -17.15 -2.41
C PRO A 90 2.90 -18.65 -2.69
N VAL A 91 1.80 -19.36 -2.38
CA VAL A 91 1.71 -20.82 -2.61
C VAL A 91 1.74 -21.20 -4.10
N LEU A 92 1.51 -20.23 -5.00
CA LEU A 92 1.58 -20.47 -6.45
C LEU A 92 2.99 -20.27 -7.04
N GLY A 93 4.02 -20.24 -6.22
CA GLY A 93 5.40 -20.07 -6.68
C GLY A 93 5.81 -18.64 -7.03
N ARG A 94 4.93 -17.67 -6.81
CA ARG A 94 5.22 -16.23 -7.10
C ARG A 94 6.08 -15.56 -6.03
N GLY A 95 6.30 -16.22 -4.91
CA GLY A 95 6.98 -15.61 -3.77
C GLY A 95 6.09 -14.61 -3.00
N ASP A 96 6.69 -13.89 -2.07
CA ASP A 96 6.06 -12.84 -1.26
C ASP A 96 6.12 -11.49 -2.02
N LEU A 97 5.08 -10.65 -1.93
CA LEU A 97 5.11 -9.27 -2.44
C LEU A 97 6.26 -8.46 -1.87
N ALA A 98 6.66 -8.73 -0.62
CA ALA A 98 7.84 -8.13 -0.03
C ALA A 98 9.11 -8.49 -0.79
N ALA A 99 9.26 -9.75 -1.21
CA ALA A 99 10.41 -10.18 -1.99
C ALA A 99 10.43 -9.52 -3.38
N ALA A 100 9.28 -9.39 -4.03
CA ALA A 100 9.15 -8.68 -5.30
C ALA A 100 9.52 -7.20 -5.17
N ALA A 101 9.07 -6.53 -4.10
CA ALA A 101 9.42 -5.15 -3.82
C ALA A 101 10.92 -4.98 -3.56
N MET A 102 11.52 -5.85 -2.77
CA MET A 102 12.96 -5.81 -2.46
C MET A 102 13.83 -6.06 -3.69
N LEU A 103 13.44 -7.01 -4.54
CA LEU A 103 14.15 -7.29 -5.80
C LEU A 103 14.16 -6.06 -6.70
N TYR A 104 13.03 -5.38 -6.82
CA TYR A 104 12.93 -4.14 -7.58
C TYR A 104 13.87 -3.04 -7.03
N HIS A 105 13.88 -2.81 -5.73
CA HIS A 105 14.73 -1.81 -5.09
C HIS A 105 16.23 -2.13 -5.17
N SER A 106 16.60 -3.40 -5.30
CA SER A 106 18.00 -3.82 -5.52
C SER A 106 18.48 -3.69 -6.97
N GLY A 107 17.67 -3.09 -7.85
CA GLY A 107 17.99 -2.92 -9.27
C GLY A 107 17.65 -4.14 -10.13
N GLY A 108 16.90 -5.10 -9.57
CA GLY A 108 16.36 -6.22 -10.33
C GLY A 108 15.26 -5.80 -11.32
N GLU A 109 14.93 -6.70 -12.23
CA GLU A 109 13.84 -6.46 -13.17
C GLU A 109 12.52 -6.29 -12.43
N ARG A 110 11.74 -5.33 -12.91
CA ARG A 110 10.41 -5.10 -12.40
C ARG A 110 9.49 -6.28 -12.73
N CYS A 111 8.81 -6.80 -11.72
CA CYS A 111 7.73 -7.73 -11.97
C CYS A 111 6.55 -7.00 -12.62
N HIS A 112 6.22 -7.31 -13.87
CA HIS A 112 5.11 -6.69 -14.61
C HIS A 112 3.75 -6.88 -13.94
N GLU A 113 3.66 -7.85 -13.04
CA GLU A 113 2.45 -8.18 -12.30
C GLU A 113 2.31 -7.40 -10.99
N THR A 114 3.22 -6.44 -10.73
CA THR A 114 3.17 -5.57 -9.54
C THR A 114 3.15 -4.10 -9.91
N GLN A 115 2.55 -3.30 -9.05
CA GLN A 115 2.62 -1.85 -9.10
C GLN A 115 3.28 -1.30 -7.85
N HIS A 116 4.16 -0.32 -8.05
CA HIS A 116 4.87 0.35 -6.98
C HIS A 116 4.32 1.74 -6.78
N LEU A 117 3.98 2.05 -5.54
CA LEU A 117 3.50 3.35 -5.09
C LEU A 117 4.54 3.94 -4.15
N ILE A 118 4.76 5.23 -4.28
CA ILE A 118 5.69 5.98 -3.44
C ILE A 118 5.01 7.20 -2.82
N THR A 119 5.46 7.58 -1.64
CA THR A 119 5.07 8.86 -1.05
C THR A 119 5.63 10.01 -1.88
N ARG A 120 4.74 10.92 -2.28
CA ARG A 120 5.17 12.17 -2.91
C ARG A 120 5.93 13.01 -1.90
N GLN A 121 7.08 13.52 -2.34
CA GLN A 121 7.84 14.47 -1.54
C GLN A 121 7.12 15.84 -1.55
N PRO A 122 7.03 16.50 -0.39
CA PRO A 122 6.56 17.87 -0.34
C PRO A 122 7.55 18.79 -1.06
N VAL A 123 7.04 19.88 -1.59
CA VAL A 123 7.82 20.91 -2.29
C VAL A 123 7.95 22.12 -1.40
N TRP A 124 9.13 22.73 -1.37
CA TRP A 124 9.32 23.99 -0.66
C TRP A 124 8.48 25.08 -1.31
N ASN A 125 7.74 25.81 -0.49
CA ASN A 125 6.97 26.98 -0.92
C ASN A 125 7.51 28.23 -0.22
N GLU A 126 7.99 29.18 -1.00
CA GLU A 126 8.62 30.40 -0.49
C GLU A 126 7.63 31.36 0.18
N GLU A 127 6.35 31.35 -0.24
CA GLU A 127 5.32 32.25 0.31
C GLU A 127 4.95 31.89 1.74
N VAL A 128 4.95 30.60 2.07
CA VAL A 128 4.62 30.09 3.41
C VAL A 128 5.85 29.57 4.16
N GLU A 129 7.04 29.72 3.56
CA GLU A 129 8.33 29.31 4.12
C GLU A 129 8.29 27.87 4.70
N SER A 130 7.66 26.95 3.98
CA SER A 130 7.41 25.59 4.47
C SER A 130 7.34 24.59 3.33
N LEU A 131 7.52 23.32 3.70
CA LEU A 131 7.29 22.18 2.81
C LEU A 131 5.79 21.92 2.68
N VAL A 132 5.26 21.94 1.46
CA VAL A 132 3.83 21.78 1.18
C VAL A 132 3.56 20.60 0.23
N LEU A 133 2.40 19.99 0.43
CA LEU A 133 1.77 19.07 -0.52
C LEU A 133 0.50 19.70 -1.07
N ASP A 134 0.35 19.73 -2.38
CA ASP A 134 -0.88 20.22 -3.02
C ASP A 134 -1.97 19.15 -2.98
N PHE A 135 -3.00 19.37 -2.16
CA PHE A 135 -4.16 18.49 -2.00
C PHE A 135 -5.29 18.77 -2.99
N LYS A 136 -4.98 19.45 -4.12
CA LYS A 136 -5.92 19.65 -5.22
C LYS A 136 -7.24 20.34 -4.79
N GLY A 137 -7.10 21.44 -4.06
CA GLY A 137 -8.22 22.25 -3.59
C GLY A 137 -8.93 21.73 -2.33
N ARG A 138 -8.53 20.60 -1.79
CA ARG A 138 -9.02 20.16 -0.48
C ARG A 138 -8.34 20.97 0.62
N HIS A 139 -9.13 21.54 1.50
CA HIS A 139 -8.59 22.24 2.68
C HIS A 139 -8.02 21.19 3.66
N VAL A 140 -6.71 21.24 3.86
CA VAL A 140 -5.96 20.33 4.74
C VAL A 140 -5.12 21.18 5.70
N THR A 141 -5.22 20.87 6.99
CA THR A 141 -4.38 21.52 8.02
C THR A 141 -3.03 20.84 8.11
N SER A 142 -1.99 21.59 8.48
CA SER A 142 -0.63 21.06 8.65
C SER A 142 -0.61 19.91 9.65
N SER A 143 0.01 18.80 9.25
CA SER A 143 0.18 17.60 10.08
C SER A 143 1.29 16.72 9.51
N ALA A 144 2.13 16.18 10.39
CA ALA A 144 3.12 15.16 10.02
C ALA A 144 2.50 13.83 9.54
N LYS A 145 1.17 13.69 9.67
CA LYS A 145 0.42 12.53 9.18
C LYS A 145 -0.11 12.69 7.76
N ASN A 146 0.01 13.88 7.18
CA ASN A 146 -0.44 14.13 5.82
C ASN A 146 0.49 13.44 4.84
N PHE A 147 -0.08 12.71 3.88
CA PHE A 147 0.70 12.09 2.81
C PHE A 147 -0.11 11.93 1.53
N GLN A 148 0.59 11.75 0.45
CA GLN A 148 0.05 11.34 -0.85
C GLN A 148 0.88 10.19 -1.38
N LEU A 149 0.21 9.13 -1.88
CA LEU A 149 0.83 8.03 -2.61
C LEU A 149 0.55 8.21 -4.09
N ALA A 150 1.58 8.08 -4.89
CA ALA A 150 1.49 8.12 -6.35
C ALA A 150 2.14 6.88 -6.96
N LEU A 151 1.76 6.57 -8.18
CA LEU A 151 2.49 5.57 -8.96
C LEU A 151 3.93 6.04 -9.16
N GLU A 152 4.89 5.20 -8.85
CA GLU A 152 6.31 5.53 -9.01
C GLU A 152 6.65 5.93 -10.45
N GLN A 153 6.07 5.26 -11.44
CA GLN A 153 6.26 5.58 -12.87
C GLN A 153 5.57 6.87 -13.32
N LYS A 154 4.55 7.31 -12.58
CA LYS A 154 3.78 8.53 -12.85
C LYS A 154 3.58 9.29 -11.53
N PRO A 155 4.62 9.98 -11.01
CA PRO A 155 4.53 10.65 -9.70
C PRO A 155 3.44 11.75 -9.62
N THR A 156 2.96 12.21 -10.77
CA THR A 156 1.82 13.13 -10.85
C THR A 156 0.47 12.43 -10.70
N HIS A 157 0.42 11.10 -10.85
CA HIS A 157 -0.78 10.31 -10.73
C HIS A 157 -0.99 9.85 -9.27
N ILE A 158 -1.66 10.69 -8.49
CA ILE A 158 -1.96 10.42 -7.09
C ILE A 158 -3.04 9.35 -7.01
N ILE A 159 -2.73 8.25 -6.33
CA ILE A 159 -3.64 7.12 -6.10
C ILE A 159 -4.37 7.27 -4.76
N CYS A 160 -3.67 7.76 -3.76
CA CYS A 160 -4.22 7.91 -2.42
C CYS A 160 -3.69 9.20 -1.79
N GLN A 161 -4.55 9.91 -1.10
CA GLN A 161 -4.13 11.03 -0.27
C GLN A 161 -4.84 10.99 1.08
N TYR A 162 -4.09 11.28 2.11
CA TYR A 162 -4.56 11.33 3.48
C TYR A 162 -4.17 12.66 4.09
N GLY A 163 -5.15 13.39 4.60
CA GLY A 163 -4.93 14.73 5.11
C GLY A 163 -5.77 15.04 6.34
N LYS A 164 -5.19 15.77 7.27
CA LYS A 164 -5.88 16.29 8.45
C LYS A 164 -6.82 17.41 8.05
N LEU A 165 -8.12 17.26 8.34
CA LEU A 165 -9.15 18.27 8.03
C LEU A 165 -9.38 19.21 9.23
N ALA A 166 -9.45 18.63 10.44
CA ALA A 166 -9.68 19.35 11.69
C ALA A 166 -9.08 18.57 12.87
N ASN A 167 -9.30 19.04 14.09
CA ASN A 167 -8.88 18.31 15.28
C ASN A 167 -9.51 16.92 15.29
N SER A 168 -8.66 15.89 15.31
CA SER A 168 -9.02 14.46 15.29
C SER A 168 -9.82 13.98 14.07
N SER A 169 -9.97 14.82 13.04
CA SER A 169 -10.64 14.46 11.79
C SER A 169 -9.65 14.41 10.63
N PHE A 170 -9.74 13.34 9.84
CA PHE A 170 -8.89 13.11 8.69
C PHE A 170 -9.74 12.70 7.49
N GLY A 171 -9.32 13.10 6.30
CA GLY A 171 -9.88 12.67 5.03
C GLY A 171 -8.95 11.68 4.35
N LEU A 172 -9.53 10.63 3.79
CA LEU A 172 -8.85 9.69 2.93
C LEU A 172 -9.55 9.67 1.58
N ASP A 173 -8.82 10.04 0.54
CA ASP A 173 -9.27 9.92 -0.83
C ASP A 173 -8.40 8.89 -1.54
N PHE A 174 -9.03 8.04 -2.31
CA PHE A 174 -8.30 7.05 -3.10
C PHE A 174 -9.00 6.82 -4.43
N LYS A 175 -8.24 6.38 -5.41
CA LYS A 175 -8.73 5.93 -6.70
C LYS A 175 -8.01 4.65 -7.12
N PHE A 176 -8.61 3.94 -8.04
CA PHE A 176 -8.02 2.71 -8.55
C PHE A 176 -6.68 3.03 -9.27
N PRO A 177 -5.63 2.26 -9.03
CA PRO A 177 -4.31 2.50 -9.61
C PRO A 177 -4.26 1.94 -11.05
N MET A 178 -4.85 2.67 -12.00
CA MET A 178 -4.77 2.35 -13.43
C MET A 178 -3.85 3.31 -14.16
#